data_adf7e13be0f0355d52ddb56028fc925f
#
_entry.id   adf7e13be0f0355d52ddb56028fc925f
#
_cell.length_a   1.000
_cell.length_b   1.000
_cell.length_c   1.000
_cell.angle_alpha   90.00
_cell.angle_beta   90.00
_cell.angle_gamma   90.00
#
_symmetry.space_group_name_H-M   'P 1'
#
loop_
_entity.id
_entity.type
_entity.pdbx_description
1 polymer ?
#
loop_
_entity_poly.entity_id
_entity_poly.type
_entity_poly.pdbx_seq_one_letter_code
_entity_poly.pdbx_strand_id
1 'polypeptide(L)'
;MDKTVPLGRVKGTLTPPCSKSYAQRALAASLLCGETSVLRNLEFCDDTRSALRCIETLGARVKHVDASTLSIEGGLHPRGKVLHVGESGLATRLFTPIASLCGMPVTIEGQGTLLRRPMHMMIDPLRRLGVRVRDNDGYLPFEVRGPIRGGEIDVDGSVSSQFITGLLLALPLSQHDTTLHVRSAVSTPYLDMTVDTAARFGVEICHNDYKEFYIEGGQRYRPAFFSIEGDWSAAAMLLVAGAVAGEVTVKNVSMLSKQADTAICTALVRARAAVINDEDSVTASHRPLRAFEFDATHCPDLFPALAALAAAAQGESVIRGTSRLEHKECNRADAIREEYAKAGIEVDTSQEDVMRIRGGRIRQARVQSHGDHRMAMSMAVAGLLCDGEMTIEGAECVAKSYPGFFEDLEKIRI
;
A
#
# COMPACT_ATOMS: atom_id res chain seq x y z
N MET A 1 -14.51 13.97 10.31
CA MET A 1 -14.22 13.90 11.77
C MET A 1 -12.87 14.56 12.02
N ASP A 2 -12.81 15.40 13.07
CA ASP A 2 -11.54 16.03 13.45
C ASP A 2 -10.89 15.24 14.58
N LYS A 3 -9.58 15.13 14.55
CA LYS A 3 -8.77 14.57 15.65
C LYS A 3 -7.72 15.60 16.06
N THR A 4 -7.57 15.80 17.36
CA THR A 4 -6.56 16.71 17.92
C THR A 4 -5.48 15.90 18.62
N VAL A 5 -4.24 16.19 18.28
CA VAL A 5 -3.06 15.59 18.89
C VAL A 5 -2.26 16.70 19.58
N PRO A 6 -2.19 16.70 20.91
CA PRO A 6 -1.40 17.66 21.66
C PRO A 6 0.07 17.22 21.71
N LEU A 7 0.94 18.16 22.04
CA LEU A 7 2.34 17.92 22.41
C LEU A 7 2.43 16.75 23.41
N GLY A 8 3.34 15.80 23.17
CA GLY A 8 3.50 14.67 24.08
C GLY A 8 4.68 13.79 23.75
N ARG A 9 5.10 13.00 24.73
CA ARG A 9 6.07 11.92 24.53
C ARG A 9 5.35 10.60 24.32
N VAL A 10 6.05 9.67 23.70
CA VAL A 10 5.55 8.30 23.49
C VAL A 10 6.51 7.27 24.05
N LYS A 11 5.94 6.22 24.68
CA LYS A 11 6.71 5.04 25.07
C LYS A 11 5.80 3.83 25.13
N GLY A 12 6.14 2.78 24.40
CA GLY A 12 5.34 1.55 24.46
C GLY A 12 5.67 0.56 23.36
N THR A 13 4.88 -0.49 23.36
CA THR A 13 4.94 -1.56 22.35
C THR A 13 3.59 -1.67 21.67
N LEU A 14 3.60 -1.68 20.35
CA LEU A 14 2.41 -1.82 19.51
C LEU A 14 2.59 -2.91 18.46
N THR A 15 1.49 -3.49 18.03
CA THR A 15 1.44 -4.34 16.85
C THR A 15 0.68 -3.58 15.77
N PRO A 16 1.27 -3.30 14.60
CA PRO A 16 0.57 -2.64 13.52
C PRO A 16 -0.49 -3.57 12.94
N PRO A 17 -1.50 -3.07 12.22
CA PRO A 17 -2.41 -3.93 11.49
C PRO A 17 -1.66 -4.83 10.51
N CYS A 18 -2.31 -5.88 10.03
CA CYS A 18 -1.73 -6.76 9.02
C CYS A 18 -1.44 -6.02 7.72
N SER A 19 -0.42 -6.46 6.99
CA SER A 19 -0.05 -5.88 5.69
C SER A 19 -1.22 -5.92 4.72
N LYS A 20 -1.81 -4.76 4.47
CA LYS A 20 -2.89 -4.57 3.50
C LYS A 20 -2.50 -5.09 2.12
N SER A 21 -1.25 -4.88 1.72
CA SER A 21 -0.72 -5.29 0.43
C SER A 21 -0.58 -6.80 0.30
N TYR A 22 -0.14 -7.51 1.34
CA TYR A 22 -0.13 -8.96 1.37
C TYR A 22 -1.56 -9.53 1.50
N ALA A 23 -2.40 -8.94 2.34
CA ALA A 23 -3.78 -9.38 2.55
C ALA A 23 -4.56 -9.44 1.24
N GLN A 24 -4.52 -8.39 0.42
CA GLN A 24 -5.23 -8.35 -0.86
C GLN A 24 -4.69 -9.39 -1.86
N ARG A 25 -3.36 -9.61 -1.89
CA ARG A 25 -2.74 -10.64 -2.72
C ARG A 25 -3.12 -12.05 -2.28
N ALA A 26 -3.06 -12.32 -0.97
CA ALA A 26 -3.42 -13.62 -0.42
C ALA A 26 -4.91 -13.94 -0.62
N LEU A 27 -5.81 -12.95 -0.48
CA LEU A 27 -7.22 -13.08 -0.80
C LEU A 27 -7.43 -13.41 -2.28
N ALA A 28 -6.73 -12.72 -3.18
CA ALA A 28 -6.79 -12.98 -4.61
C ALA A 28 -6.26 -14.38 -4.97
N ALA A 29 -5.11 -14.77 -4.44
CA ALA A 29 -4.55 -16.11 -4.66
C ALA A 29 -5.44 -17.22 -4.10
N SER A 30 -6.08 -17.00 -2.94
CA SER A 30 -7.07 -17.93 -2.36
C SER A 30 -8.31 -18.09 -3.25
N LEU A 31 -8.79 -17.00 -3.89
CA LEU A 31 -9.87 -17.09 -4.89
C LEU A 31 -9.46 -17.94 -6.09
N LEU A 32 -8.22 -17.76 -6.57
CA LEU A 32 -7.70 -18.44 -7.77
C LEU A 32 -7.40 -19.93 -7.49
N CYS A 33 -7.27 -20.32 -6.24
CA CYS A 33 -7.15 -21.71 -5.81
C CYS A 33 -8.54 -22.38 -5.83
N GLY A 34 -8.66 -23.53 -6.47
CA GLY A 34 -9.93 -24.31 -6.50
C GLY A 34 -10.22 -25.10 -5.21
N GLU A 35 -9.38 -24.96 -4.19
CA GLU A 35 -9.44 -25.68 -2.91
C GLU A 35 -9.47 -24.70 -1.74
N THR A 36 -9.52 -25.23 -0.51
CA THR A 36 -9.62 -24.39 0.70
C THR A 36 -8.25 -23.95 1.20
N SER A 37 -8.02 -22.63 1.26
CA SER A 37 -6.87 -21.99 1.88
C SER A 37 -7.23 -21.38 3.23
N VAL A 38 -6.24 -21.22 4.12
CA VAL A 38 -6.41 -20.58 5.42
C VAL A 38 -5.50 -19.37 5.52
N LEU A 39 -6.10 -18.20 5.74
CA LEU A 39 -5.38 -16.96 5.97
C LEU A 39 -5.47 -16.61 7.45
N ARG A 40 -4.32 -16.38 8.10
CA ARG A 40 -4.23 -15.96 9.50
C ARG A 40 -3.71 -14.54 9.61
N ASN A 41 -3.95 -13.95 10.78
CA ASN A 41 -3.52 -12.61 11.12
C ASN A 41 -4.06 -11.56 10.14
N LEU A 42 -5.29 -11.76 9.66
CA LEU A 42 -5.96 -10.84 8.75
C LEU A 42 -6.84 -9.89 9.52
N GLU A 43 -6.51 -8.60 9.48
CA GLU A 43 -7.32 -7.52 10.05
C GLU A 43 -8.04 -6.75 8.96
N PHE A 44 -9.19 -6.18 9.33
CA PHE A 44 -10.08 -5.55 8.36
C PHE A 44 -9.96 -4.02 8.40
N CYS A 45 -9.37 -3.47 7.37
CA CYS A 45 -9.52 -2.08 6.98
C CYS A 45 -10.44 -1.98 5.74
N ASP A 46 -10.76 -0.79 5.27
CA ASP A 46 -11.69 -0.60 4.15
C ASP A 46 -11.19 -1.27 2.86
N ASP A 47 -9.88 -1.20 2.59
CA ASP A 47 -9.27 -1.82 1.42
C ASP A 47 -9.33 -3.36 1.47
N THR A 48 -9.06 -3.98 2.63
CA THR A 48 -9.14 -5.45 2.78
C THR A 48 -10.59 -5.94 2.74
N ARG A 49 -11.53 -5.19 3.30
CA ARG A 49 -12.98 -5.47 3.16
C ARG A 49 -13.44 -5.40 1.72
N SER A 50 -12.94 -4.45 0.95
CA SER A 50 -13.25 -4.33 -0.48
C SER A 50 -12.71 -5.53 -1.27
N ALA A 51 -11.46 -5.96 -1.00
CA ALA A 51 -10.89 -7.15 -1.61
C ALA A 51 -11.66 -8.43 -1.23
N LEU A 52 -12.09 -8.55 0.03
CA LEU A 52 -12.93 -9.67 0.49
C LEU A 52 -14.24 -9.74 -0.30
N ARG A 53 -14.95 -8.61 -0.43
CA ARG A 53 -16.18 -8.55 -1.25
C ARG A 53 -15.91 -8.92 -2.73
N CYS A 54 -14.77 -8.50 -3.29
CA CYS A 54 -14.42 -8.87 -4.67
C CYS A 54 -14.26 -10.38 -4.83
N ILE A 55 -13.57 -11.08 -3.92
CA ILE A 55 -13.41 -12.53 -4.04
C ILE A 55 -14.72 -13.28 -3.84
N GLU A 56 -15.59 -12.82 -2.91
CA GLU A 56 -16.93 -13.40 -2.73
C GLU A 56 -17.81 -13.21 -3.99
N THR A 57 -17.77 -12.03 -4.60
CA THR A 57 -18.49 -11.73 -5.85
C THR A 57 -17.99 -12.61 -6.99
N LEU A 58 -16.67 -12.87 -7.06
CA LEU A 58 -16.05 -13.73 -8.08
C LEU A 58 -16.21 -15.23 -7.79
N GLY A 59 -16.75 -15.63 -6.63
CA GLY A 59 -17.15 -17.00 -6.37
C GLY A 59 -16.63 -17.66 -5.11
N ALA A 60 -15.65 -17.07 -4.42
CA ALA A 60 -15.13 -17.64 -3.20
C ALA A 60 -16.20 -17.77 -2.11
N ARG A 61 -16.08 -18.82 -1.29
CA ARG A 61 -16.84 -18.97 -0.05
C ARG A 61 -15.92 -18.71 1.14
N VAL A 62 -16.27 -17.70 1.91
CA VAL A 62 -15.46 -17.27 3.05
C VAL A 62 -16.13 -17.65 4.34
N LYS A 63 -15.35 -18.29 5.23
CA LYS A 63 -15.76 -18.62 6.60
C LYS A 63 -14.81 -17.98 7.58
N HIS A 64 -15.34 -17.17 8.49
CA HIS A 64 -14.58 -16.67 9.63
C HIS A 64 -14.39 -17.81 10.63
N VAL A 65 -13.14 -18.19 10.89
CA VAL A 65 -12.75 -19.20 11.89
C VAL A 65 -12.66 -18.53 13.26
N ASP A 66 -12.03 -17.37 13.31
CA ASP A 66 -11.96 -16.47 14.46
C ASP A 66 -11.87 -15.00 13.99
N ALA A 67 -11.52 -14.07 14.89
CA ALA A 67 -11.47 -12.63 14.59
C ALA A 67 -10.46 -12.26 13.50
N SER A 68 -9.40 -13.04 13.31
CA SER A 68 -8.28 -12.75 12.39
C SER A 68 -7.94 -13.91 11.44
N THR A 69 -8.72 -15.00 11.46
CA THR A 69 -8.49 -16.20 10.64
C THR A 69 -9.68 -16.43 9.70
N LEU A 70 -9.39 -16.51 8.40
CA LEU A 70 -10.36 -16.89 7.38
C LEU A 70 -10.02 -18.26 6.78
N SER A 71 -11.05 -19.08 6.56
CA SER A 71 -11.01 -20.25 5.71
C SER A 71 -11.73 -19.89 4.40
N ILE A 72 -11.04 -20.00 3.27
CA ILE A 72 -11.50 -19.55 1.96
C ILE A 72 -11.51 -20.73 0.99
N GLU A 73 -12.70 -21.18 0.61
CA GLU A 73 -12.90 -22.10 -0.50
C GLU A 73 -12.94 -21.26 -1.78
N GLY A 74 -11.90 -21.34 -2.60
CA GLY A 74 -11.76 -20.54 -3.81
C GLY A 74 -12.50 -21.13 -5.01
N GLY A 75 -12.18 -20.61 -6.19
CA GLY A 75 -12.76 -20.98 -7.48
C GLY A 75 -13.48 -19.80 -8.15
N LEU A 76 -13.16 -19.59 -9.43
CA LEU A 76 -13.75 -18.53 -10.25
C LEU A 76 -15.11 -18.94 -10.77
N HIS A 77 -16.14 -18.74 -9.96
CA HIS A 77 -17.54 -18.96 -10.29
C HIS A 77 -18.36 -17.71 -9.95
N PRO A 78 -18.27 -16.62 -10.75
CA PRO A 78 -18.86 -15.33 -10.41
C PRO A 78 -20.34 -15.43 -10.08
N ARG A 79 -20.71 -14.88 -8.91
CA ARG A 79 -22.07 -14.78 -8.41
C ARG A 79 -22.72 -13.44 -8.72
N GLY A 80 -21.88 -12.45 -9.07
CA GLY A 80 -22.30 -11.10 -9.43
C GLY A 80 -21.55 -10.58 -10.63
N LYS A 81 -22.01 -9.45 -11.16
CA LYS A 81 -21.44 -8.78 -12.33
C LYS A 81 -20.72 -7.47 -11.99
N VAL A 82 -20.74 -7.07 -10.72
CA VAL A 82 -20.16 -5.80 -10.28
C VAL A 82 -19.19 -6.05 -9.15
N LEU A 83 -17.95 -5.58 -9.32
CA LEU A 83 -16.93 -5.55 -8.29
C LEU A 83 -16.85 -4.16 -7.68
N HIS A 84 -17.32 -4.01 -6.45
CA HIS A 84 -17.20 -2.78 -5.69
C HIS A 84 -15.86 -2.72 -4.98
N VAL A 85 -14.89 -2.05 -5.59
CA VAL A 85 -13.50 -1.96 -5.06
C VAL A 85 -13.29 -0.87 -4.00
N GLY A 86 -14.36 -0.17 -3.60
CA GLY A 86 -14.29 0.94 -2.65
C GLY A 86 -13.40 2.07 -3.17
N GLU A 87 -12.46 2.52 -2.36
CA GLU A 87 -11.42 3.49 -2.74
C GLU A 87 -10.05 2.82 -3.00
N SER A 88 -10.01 1.48 -3.12
CA SER A 88 -8.77 0.73 -3.23
C SER A 88 -8.21 0.71 -4.66
N GLY A 89 -7.15 1.48 -4.90
CA GLY A 89 -6.42 1.45 -6.17
C GLY A 89 -5.78 0.09 -6.46
N LEU A 90 -5.31 -0.61 -5.40
CA LEU A 90 -4.77 -1.95 -5.56
C LEU A 90 -5.88 -2.95 -5.93
N ALA A 91 -7.03 -2.96 -5.24
CA ALA A 91 -8.13 -3.86 -5.56
C ALA A 91 -8.59 -3.67 -7.02
N THR A 92 -8.70 -2.42 -7.50
CA THR A 92 -9.03 -2.14 -8.89
C THR A 92 -8.07 -2.82 -9.86
N ARG A 93 -6.78 -2.55 -9.71
CA ARG A 93 -5.75 -3.01 -10.65
C ARG A 93 -5.42 -4.49 -10.50
N LEU A 94 -5.67 -5.06 -9.33
CA LEU A 94 -5.50 -6.47 -9.01
C LEU A 94 -6.66 -7.32 -9.57
N PHE A 95 -7.90 -6.94 -9.24
CA PHE A 95 -9.07 -7.75 -9.59
C PHE A 95 -9.54 -7.56 -11.03
N THR A 96 -9.13 -6.52 -11.73
CA THR A 96 -9.48 -6.35 -13.15
C THR A 96 -8.90 -7.46 -14.04
N PRO A 97 -7.59 -7.80 -14.01
CA PRO A 97 -7.05 -8.95 -14.74
C PRO A 97 -7.66 -10.28 -14.27
N ILE A 98 -7.93 -10.44 -12.97
CA ILE A 98 -8.57 -11.65 -12.44
C ILE A 98 -10.00 -11.79 -12.95
N ALA A 99 -10.79 -10.72 -12.95
CA ALA A 99 -12.13 -10.71 -13.54
C ALA A 99 -12.10 -11.02 -15.05
N SER A 100 -11.00 -10.66 -15.72
CA SER A 100 -10.78 -10.95 -17.14
C SER A 100 -10.51 -12.42 -17.44
N LEU A 101 -10.35 -13.29 -16.43
CA LEU A 101 -10.38 -14.75 -16.62
C LEU A 101 -11.81 -15.26 -16.90
N CYS A 102 -12.82 -14.49 -16.53
CA CYS A 102 -14.22 -14.87 -16.68
C CYS A 102 -14.74 -14.58 -18.09
N GLY A 103 -15.50 -15.51 -18.69
CA GLY A 103 -16.13 -15.33 -20.01
C GLY A 103 -17.36 -14.39 -20.01
N MET A 104 -17.83 -13.97 -18.84
CA MET A 104 -18.96 -13.05 -18.68
C MET A 104 -18.47 -11.61 -18.44
N PRO A 105 -19.31 -10.59 -18.76
CA PRO A 105 -18.99 -9.21 -18.44
C PRO A 105 -18.95 -8.98 -16.91
N VAL A 106 -17.93 -8.24 -16.45
CA VAL A 106 -17.78 -7.80 -15.05
C VAL A 106 -17.49 -6.31 -15.05
N THR A 107 -18.30 -5.55 -14.34
CA THR A 107 -18.13 -4.11 -14.14
C THR A 107 -17.29 -3.85 -12.89
N ILE A 108 -16.32 -2.97 -12.99
CA ILE A 108 -15.50 -2.52 -11.88
C ILE A 108 -15.98 -1.14 -11.46
N GLU A 109 -16.43 -1.01 -10.22
CA GLU A 109 -16.94 0.23 -9.64
C GLU A 109 -16.13 0.64 -8.42
N GLY A 110 -15.84 1.93 -8.32
CA GLY A 110 -15.15 2.54 -7.17
C GLY A 110 -15.93 3.71 -6.62
N GLN A 111 -15.36 4.34 -5.59
CA GLN A 111 -15.93 5.53 -4.97
C GLN A 111 -14.85 6.52 -4.52
N GLY A 112 -15.27 7.71 -4.07
CA GLY A 112 -14.43 8.72 -3.46
C GLY A 112 -13.28 9.17 -4.36
N THR A 113 -12.09 9.25 -3.79
CA THR A 113 -10.87 9.74 -4.49
C THR A 113 -10.46 8.85 -5.66
N LEU A 114 -10.84 7.58 -5.64
CA LEU A 114 -10.50 6.60 -6.68
C LEU A 114 -11.13 6.94 -8.05
N LEU A 115 -12.29 7.59 -8.07
CA LEU A 115 -12.97 7.98 -9.32
C LEU A 115 -12.17 8.96 -10.18
N ARG A 116 -11.23 9.67 -9.59
CA ARG A 116 -10.34 10.64 -10.27
C ARG A 116 -8.97 10.05 -10.65
N ARG A 117 -8.70 8.79 -10.27
CA ARG A 117 -7.42 8.13 -10.56
C ARG A 117 -7.43 7.49 -11.93
N PRO A 118 -6.42 7.74 -12.78
CA PRO A 118 -6.38 7.18 -14.13
C PRO A 118 -6.15 5.65 -14.10
N MET A 119 -6.84 4.96 -14.99
CA MET A 119 -6.74 3.51 -15.22
C MET A 119 -6.34 3.18 -16.67
N HIS A 120 -5.96 4.19 -17.47
CA HIS A 120 -5.59 4.05 -18.89
C HIS A 120 -4.55 2.96 -19.12
N MET A 121 -3.57 2.82 -18.19
CA MET A 121 -2.48 1.84 -18.29
C MET A 121 -2.94 0.39 -18.41
N MET A 122 -4.20 0.08 -18.04
CA MET A 122 -4.74 -1.28 -18.08
C MET A 122 -5.46 -1.61 -19.41
N ILE A 123 -5.98 -0.60 -20.11
CA ILE A 123 -6.96 -0.80 -21.18
C ILE A 123 -6.33 -1.48 -22.40
N ASP A 124 -5.27 -0.89 -22.95
CA ASP A 124 -4.61 -1.46 -24.14
C ASP A 124 -3.98 -2.82 -23.88
N PRO A 125 -3.22 -3.03 -22.79
CA PRO A 125 -2.70 -4.35 -22.45
C PRO A 125 -3.78 -5.43 -22.34
N LEU A 126 -4.90 -5.16 -21.69
CA LEU A 126 -5.99 -6.12 -21.59
C LEU A 126 -6.62 -6.43 -22.95
N ARG A 127 -6.80 -5.42 -23.82
CA ARG A 127 -7.30 -5.62 -25.20
C ARG A 127 -6.37 -6.51 -26.02
N ARG A 128 -5.05 -6.30 -25.92
CA ARG A 128 -4.03 -7.14 -26.58
C ARG A 128 -4.06 -8.59 -26.10
N LEU A 129 -4.37 -8.81 -24.82
CA LEU A 129 -4.56 -10.14 -24.24
C LEU A 129 -5.94 -10.75 -24.56
N GLY A 130 -6.71 -10.15 -25.48
CA GLY A 130 -7.98 -10.67 -25.97
C GLY A 130 -9.20 -10.32 -25.11
N VAL A 131 -9.03 -9.47 -24.09
CA VAL A 131 -10.12 -9.02 -23.22
C VAL A 131 -10.92 -7.91 -23.92
N ARG A 132 -12.26 -8.00 -23.88
CA ARG A 132 -13.10 -6.87 -24.28
C ARG A 132 -13.20 -5.88 -23.13
N VAL A 133 -12.82 -4.63 -23.37
CA VAL A 133 -12.87 -3.55 -22.38
C VAL A 133 -13.77 -2.44 -22.89
N ARG A 134 -14.82 -2.11 -22.13
CA ARG A 134 -15.62 -0.88 -22.26
C ARG A 134 -15.18 0.05 -21.15
N ASP A 135 -14.45 1.06 -21.51
CA ASP A 135 -13.92 2.03 -20.56
C ASP A 135 -14.77 3.31 -20.54
N ASN A 136 -14.52 4.13 -19.54
CA ASN A 136 -15.09 5.45 -19.32
C ASN A 136 -13.95 6.48 -19.35
N ASP A 137 -13.44 6.75 -20.56
CA ASP A 137 -12.28 7.63 -20.77
C ASP A 137 -11.10 7.29 -19.82
N GLY A 138 -10.88 6.00 -19.60
CA GLY A 138 -9.82 5.52 -18.71
C GLY A 138 -10.06 5.72 -17.22
N TYR A 139 -11.28 5.99 -16.78
CA TYR A 139 -11.68 6.10 -15.38
C TYR A 139 -12.74 5.08 -15.01
N LEU A 140 -12.99 4.89 -13.72
CA LEU A 140 -14.10 4.09 -13.23
C LEU A 140 -15.46 4.78 -13.46
N PRO A 141 -16.55 4.05 -13.67
CA PRO A 141 -16.59 2.58 -13.85
C PRO A 141 -16.15 2.14 -15.24
N PHE A 142 -15.68 0.90 -15.38
CA PHE A 142 -15.44 0.26 -16.67
C PHE A 142 -15.82 -1.24 -16.60
N GLU A 143 -16.04 -1.87 -17.78
CA GLU A 143 -16.43 -3.26 -17.89
C GLU A 143 -15.33 -4.06 -18.60
N VAL A 144 -15.03 -5.25 -18.08
CA VAL A 144 -14.14 -6.22 -18.72
C VAL A 144 -14.88 -7.52 -19.00
N ARG A 145 -14.53 -8.17 -20.12
CA ARG A 145 -15.03 -9.51 -20.48
C ARG A 145 -13.91 -10.31 -21.13
N GLY A 146 -13.52 -11.39 -20.46
CA GLY A 146 -12.51 -12.33 -20.94
C GLY A 146 -13.06 -13.42 -21.89
N PRO A 147 -12.36 -14.54 -22.00
CA PRO A 147 -11.19 -14.90 -21.20
C PRO A 147 -9.89 -14.23 -21.67
N ILE A 148 -9.03 -13.88 -20.70
CA ILE A 148 -7.65 -13.47 -20.98
C ILE A 148 -6.87 -14.65 -21.57
N ARG A 149 -6.08 -14.42 -22.64
CA ARG A 149 -5.51 -15.53 -23.43
C ARG A 149 -4.04 -15.81 -23.20
N GLY A 150 -3.31 -14.85 -22.67
CA GLY A 150 -1.85 -14.87 -22.65
C GLY A 150 -1.25 -14.38 -23.97
N GLY A 151 0.08 -14.44 -24.11
CA GLY A 151 0.85 -14.00 -25.26
C GLY A 151 1.96 -13.00 -24.91
N GLU A 152 2.52 -12.34 -25.92
CA GLU A 152 3.57 -11.34 -25.74
C GLU A 152 2.95 -9.95 -25.64
N ILE A 153 3.39 -9.17 -24.63
CA ILE A 153 2.76 -7.90 -24.31
C ILE A 153 3.75 -6.93 -23.65
N ASP A 154 3.65 -5.64 -24.03
CA ASP A 154 4.34 -4.53 -23.39
C ASP A 154 3.42 -3.85 -22.37
N VAL A 155 3.96 -3.53 -21.20
CA VAL A 155 3.29 -2.75 -20.15
C VAL A 155 4.20 -1.64 -19.66
N ASP A 156 3.61 -0.46 -19.52
CA ASP A 156 4.30 0.66 -18.87
C ASP A 156 4.20 0.52 -17.34
N GLY A 157 5.35 0.27 -16.70
CA GLY A 157 5.48 0.14 -15.25
C GLY A 157 5.75 1.46 -14.53
N SER A 158 5.89 2.58 -15.26
CA SER A 158 6.28 3.88 -14.68
C SER A 158 5.22 4.47 -13.74
N VAL A 159 3.94 4.24 -14.03
CA VAL A 159 2.83 4.79 -13.22
C VAL A 159 2.60 3.95 -11.96
N SER A 160 2.56 2.63 -12.07
CA SER A 160 2.25 1.75 -10.93
C SER A 160 2.54 0.29 -11.20
N SER A 161 3.17 -0.40 -10.23
CA SER A 161 3.33 -1.86 -10.23
C SER A 161 2.04 -2.64 -9.97
N GLN A 162 0.96 -1.97 -9.56
CA GLN A 162 -0.28 -2.65 -9.12
C GLN A 162 -1.01 -3.38 -10.25
N PHE A 163 -0.99 -2.84 -11.47
CA PHE A 163 -1.59 -3.53 -12.61
C PHE A 163 -0.77 -4.76 -13.01
N ILE A 164 0.56 -4.64 -12.98
CA ILE A 164 1.47 -5.77 -13.20
C ILE A 164 1.20 -6.85 -12.16
N THR A 165 1.02 -6.50 -10.88
CA THR A 165 0.59 -7.44 -9.82
C THR A 165 -0.66 -8.23 -10.22
N GLY A 166 -1.67 -7.56 -10.75
CA GLY A 166 -2.91 -8.22 -11.20
C GLY A 166 -2.68 -9.18 -12.37
N LEU A 167 -1.85 -8.80 -13.34
CA LEU A 167 -1.46 -9.66 -14.45
C LEU A 167 -0.67 -10.88 -13.98
N LEU A 168 0.32 -10.68 -13.10
CA LEU A 168 1.14 -11.77 -12.55
C LEU A 168 0.31 -12.81 -11.79
N LEU A 169 -0.80 -12.41 -11.15
CA LEU A 169 -1.70 -13.37 -10.50
C LEU A 169 -2.71 -14.01 -11.46
N ALA A 170 -3.15 -13.32 -12.49
CA ALA A 170 -4.15 -13.84 -13.42
C ALA A 170 -3.58 -14.73 -14.52
N LEU A 171 -2.45 -14.34 -15.11
CA LEU A 171 -1.87 -14.98 -16.31
C LEU A 171 -1.41 -16.44 -16.12
N PRO A 172 -1.00 -16.91 -14.92
CA PRO A 172 -0.76 -18.33 -14.71
C PRO A 172 -1.96 -19.24 -15.02
N LEU A 173 -3.18 -18.70 -14.92
CA LEU A 173 -4.41 -19.43 -15.27
C LEU A 173 -4.85 -19.25 -16.74
N SER A 174 -4.13 -18.46 -17.53
CA SER A 174 -4.40 -18.29 -18.97
C SER A 174 -4.11 -19.57 -19.74
N GLN A 175 -4.67 -19.67 -20.97
CA GLN A 175 -4.49 -20.86 -21.81
C GLN A 175 -3.09 -20.96 -22.42
N HIS A 176 -2.40 -19.85 -22.58
CA HIS A 176 -1.09 -19.75 -23.24
C HIS A 176 -0.09 -19.07 -22.34
N ASP A 177 1.17 -19.39 -22.55
CA ASP A 177 2.29 -18.71 -21.89
C ASP A 177 2.27 -17.23 -22.21
N THR A 178 2.83 -16.44 -21.29
CA THR A 178 2.95 -14.98 -21.46
C THR A 178 4.36 -14.52 -21.22
N THR A 179 4.87 -13.72 -22.17
CA THR A 179 6.06 -12.89 -21.97
C THR A 179 5.58 -11.45 -21.78
N LEU A 180 5.79 -10.96 -20.57
CA LEU A 180 5.38 -9.59 -20.18
C LEU A 180 6.61 -8.70 -20.16
N HIS A 181 6.75 -7.80 -21.15
CA HIS A 181 7.80 -6.79 -21.19
C HIS A 181 7.35 -5.56 -20.40
N VAL A 182 8.13 -5.18 -19.38
CA VAL A 182 7.83 -4.03 -18.51
C VAL A 182 8.84 -2.92 -18.75
N ARG A 183 8.35 -1.80 -19.25
CA ARG A 183 9.14 -0.58 -19.37
C ARG A 183 9.08 0.22 -18.09
N SER A 184 10.23 0.70 -17.63
CA SER A 184 10.34 1.61 -16.47
C SER A 184 9.66 1.06 -15.21
N ALA A 185 9.93 -0.19 -14.83
CA ALA A 185 9.36 -0.79 -13.62
C ALA A 185 9.74 0.02 -12.38
N VAL A 186 8.73 0.48 -11.64
CA VAL A 186 8.89 1.18 -10.35
C VAL A 186 8.19 0.41 -9.24
N SER A 187 8.55 0.70 -7.98
CA SER A 187 8.00 0.00 -6.82
C SER A 187 8.17 -1.52 -6.94
N THR A 188 9.35 -1.95 -7.39
CA THR A 188 9.69 -3.36 -7.66
C THR A 188 9.51 -4.28 -6.45
N PRO A 189 9.73 -3.87 -5.17
CA PRO A 189 9.47 -4.74 -4.03
C PRO A 189 7.99 -5.21 -3.93
N TYR A 190 7.05 -4.44 -4.47
CA TYR A 190 5.65 -4.89 -4.52
C TYR A 190 5.41 -5.99 -5.57
N LEU A 191 6.28 -6.09 -6.60
CA LEU A 191 6.29 -7.22 -7.53
C LEU A 191 6.88 -8.45 -6.85
N ASP A 192 7.94 -8.29 -6.05
CA ASP A 192 8.49 -9.38 -5.21
C ASP A 192 7.45 -9.95 -4.26
N MET A 193 6.65 -9.09 -3.60
CA MET A 193 5.53 -9.55 -2.78
C MET A 193 4.52 -10.38 -3.58
N THR A 194 4.31 -10.04 -4.85
CA THR A 194 3.38 -10.75 -5.72
C THR A 194 3.94 -12.11 -6.11
N VAL A 195 5.20 -12.17 -6.53
CA VAL A 195 5.91 -13.40 -6.88
C VAL A 195 6.00 -14.33 -5.66
N ASP A 196 6.35 -13.79 -4.47
CA ASP A 196 6.37 -14.54 -3.21
C ASP A 196 4.99 -15.11 -2.86
N THR A 197 3.92 -14.29 -3.01
CA THR A 197 2.55 -14.78 -2.76
C THR A 197 2.18 -15.89 -3.75
N ALA A 198 2.42 -15.71 -5.04
CA ALA A 198 2.15 -16.71 -6.06
C ALA A 198 2.90 -18.03 -5.77
N ALA A 199 4.18 -17.95 -5.42
CA ALA A 199 5.01 -19.10 -5.07
C ALA A 199 4.47 -19.86 -3.86
N ARG A 200 4.01 -19.18 -2.82
CA ARG A 200 3.39 -19.81 -1.64
C ARG A 200 2.08 -20.54 -1.97
N PHE A 201 1.42 -20.15 -3.05
CA PHE A 201 0.26 -20.86 -3.61
C PHE A 201 0.64 -21.82 -4.75
N GLY A 202 1.92 -22.15 -4.91
CA GLY A 202 2.41 -23.15 -5.85
C GLY A 202 2.48 -22.74 -7.31
N VAL A 203 2.48 -21.44 -7.59
CA VAL A 203 2.62 -20.84 -8.93
C VAL A 203 4.00 -20.25 -9.10
N GLU A 204 4.65 -20.57 -10.23
CA GLU A 204 5.99 -20.08 -10.56
C GLU A 204 5.92 -18.93 -11.57
N ILE A 205 6.64 -17.85 -11.26
CA ILE A 205 6.79 -16.68 -12.12
C ILE A 205 8.27 -16.33 -12.15
N CYS A 206 8.88 -16.38 -13.34
CA CYS A 206 10.26 -15.98 -13.54
C CYS A 206 10.34 -14.54 -14.05
N HIS A 207 11.41 -13.84 -13.70
CA HIS A 207 11.65 -12.52 -14.27
C HIS A 207 13.15 -12.24 -14.44
N ASN A 208 13.45 -11.36 -15.40
CA ASN A 208 14.77 -10.82 -15.64
C ASN A 208 14.78 -9.34 -15.26
N ASP A 209 15.31 -9.04 -14.08
CA ASP A 209 15.50 -7.67 -13.56
C ASP A 209 14.23 -6.78 -13.67
N TYR A 210 13.04 -7.38 -13.44
CA TYR A 210 11.72 -6.73 -13.58
C TYR A 210 11.41 -6.11 -14.95
N LYS A 211 12.29 -6.33 -15.96
CA LYS A 211 12.09 -5.85 -17.33
C LYS A 211 11.26 -6.82 -18.16
N GLU A 212 11.36 -8.10 -17.83
CA GLU A 212 10.67 -9.17 -18.52
C GLU A 212 10.20 -10.21 -17.50
N PHE A 213 8.94 -10.60 -17.57
CA PHE A 213 8.38 -11.70 -16.80
C PHE A 213 7.94 -12.80 -17.76
N TYR A 214 8.37 -14.02 -17.46
CA TYR A 214 7.89 -15.21 -18.14
C TYR A 214 6.92 -15.95 -17.22
N ILE A 215 5.72 -16.22 -17.73
CA ILE A 215 4.61 -16.82 -17.01
C ILE A 215 4.08 -17.97 -17.84
N GLU A 216 4.32 -19.20 -17.40
CA GLU A 216 3.72 -20.39 -17.99
C GLU A 216 2.21 -20.36 -17.77
N GLY A 217 1.45 -20.60 -18.86
CA GLY A 217 -0.01 -20.71 -18.80
C GLY A 217 -0.46 -22.09 -18.32
N GLY A 218 -1.73 -22.21 -17.92
CA GLY A 218 -2.29 -23.48 -17.47
C GLY A 218 -1.80 -23.97 -16.12
N GLN A 219 -1.06 -23.15 -15.37
CA GLN A 219 -0.68 -23.44 -13.98
C GLN A 219 -1.92 -23.51 -13.07
N ARG A 220 -1.75 -24.04 -11.87
CA ARG A 220 -2.82 -24.16 -10.88
C ARG A 220 -2.37 -23.66 -9.53
N TYR A 221 -3.13 -22.76 -8.93
CA TYR A 221 -2.97 -22.38 -7.56
C TYR A 221 -3.30 -23.55 -6.62
N ARG A 222 -2.48 -23.77 -5.61
CA ARG A 222 -2.64 -24.82 -4.58
C ARG A 222 -3.08 -24.17 -3.28
N PRO A 223 -3.79 -24.92 -2.41
CA PRO A 223 -4.20 -24.41 -1.12
C PRO A 223 -2.99 -24.06 -0.26
N ALA A 224 -3.08 -22.94 0.44
CA ALA A 224 -2.01 -22.46 1.31
C ALA A 224 -2.51 -22.15 2.72
N PHE A 225 -1.59 -22.32 3.66
CA PHE A 225 -1.69 -21.76 5.00
C PHE A 225 -0.82 -20.52 5.04
N PHE A 226 -1.44 -19.35 5.00
CA PHE A 226 -0.73 -18.09 4.86
C PHE A 226 -0.96 -17.18 6.08
N SER A 227 0.09 -16.90 6.84
CA SER A 227 0.06 -15.89 7.91
C SER A 227 0.50 -14.55 7.36
N ILE A 228 -0.34 -13.53 7.50
CA ILE A 228 -0.07 -12.18 7.00
C ILE A 228 0.78 -11.46 8.04
N GLU A 229 1.91 -10.92 7.62
CA GLU A 229 2.80 -10.13 8.47
C GLU A 229 2.25 -8.72 8.73
N GLY A 230 2.83 -8.00 9.68
CA GLY A 230 2.46 -6.61 9.99
C GLY A 230 2.74 -5.68 8.82
N ASP A 231 1.95 -4.61 8.74
CA ASP A 231 2.07 -3.58 7.69
C ASP A 231 3.23 -2.65 7.97
N TRP A 232 4.27 -2.69 7.12
CA TRP A 232 5.44 -1.84 7.29
C TRP A 232 5.18 -0.36 7.02
N SER A 233 4.16 -0.01 6.23
CA SER A 233 3.77 1.39 6.08
C SER A 233 3.15 1.94 7.37
N ALA A 234 2.35 1.13 8.07
CA ALA A 234 1.80 1.47 9.38
C ALA A 234 2.91 1.48 10.45
N ALA A 235 3.77 0.46 10.44
CA ALA A 235 4.94 0.37 11.32
C ALA A 235 5.86 1.60 11.19
N ALA A 236 6.08 2.10 9.96
CA ALA A 236 6.89 3.27 9.71
C ALA A 236 6.41 4.50 10.47
N MET A 237 5.09 4.74 10.53
CA MET A 237 4.52 5.85 11.30
C MET A 237 4.76 5.72 12.79
N LEU A 238 4.62 4.50 13.34
CA LEU A 238 4.85 4.21 14.75
C LEU A 238 6.34 4.33 15.11
N LEU A 239 7.23 3.82 14.27
CA LEU A 239 8.67 3.94 14.45
C LEU A 239 9.14 5.39 14.37
N VAL A 240 8.59 6.18 13.44
CA VAL A 240 8.88 7.61 13.38
C VAL A 240 8.36 8.32 14.63
N ALA A 241 7.16 7.99 15.15
CA ALA A 241 6.68 8.55 16.41
C ALA A 241 7.67 8.26 17.57
N GLY A 242 8.21 7.04 17.65
CA GLY A 242 9.26 6.70 18.63
C GLY A 242 10.55 7.52 18.43
N ALA A 243 11.01 7.63 17.19
CA ALA A 243 12.22 8.37 16.85
C ALA A 243 12.13 9.88 17.14
N VAL A 244 10.96 10.49 16.96
CA VAL A 244 10.79 11.94 17.16
C VAL A 244 10.38 12.31 18.58
N ALA A 245 9.60 11.47 19.29
CA ALA A 245 8.97 11.85 20.55
C ALA A 245 9.24 10.89 21.73
N GLY A 246 10.04 9.82 21.56
CA GLY A 246 10.31 8.93 22.69
C GLY A 246 10.90 7.58 22.31
N GLU A 247 10.16 6.48 22.54
CA GLU A 247 10.58 5.13 22.23
C GLU A 247 9.36 4.26 21.91
N VAL A 248 9.37 3.62 20.74
CA VAL A 248 8.29 2.70 20.33
C VAL A 248 8.90 1.42 19.80
N THR A 249 8.41 0.29 20.33
CA THR A 249 8.66 -1.05 19.80
C THR A 249 7.47 -1.49 18.97
N VAL A 250 7.71 -1.87 17.72
CA VAL A 250 6.70 -2.41 16.80
C VAL A 250 6.94 -3.90 16.64
N LYS A 251 5.92 -4.72 16.95
CA LYS A 251 5.95 -6.18 16.83
C LYS A 251 5.33 -6.68 15.53
N ASN A 252 5.52 -7.97 15.24
CA ASN A 252 5.01 -8.65 14.04
C ASN A 252 5.52 -8.02 12.74
N VAL A 253 6.75 -7.51 12.76
CA VAL A 253 7.48 -6.96 11.62
C VAL A 253 8.88 -7.56 11.56
N SER A 254 9.31 -7.97 10.38
CA SER A 254 10.64 -8.54 10.16
C SER A 254 11.38 -7.79 9.06
N MET A 255 12.68 -7.56 9.24
CA MET A 255 13.55 -6.97 8.22
C MET A 255 13.73 -7.87 6.99
N LEU A 256 13.33 -9.15 7.06
CA LEU A 256 13.31 -10.08 5.92
C LEU A 256 12.06 -9.92 5.04
N SER A 257 11.13 -9.08 5.43
CA SER A 257 9.92 -8.78 4.67
C SER A 257 10.25 -8.23 3.27
N LYS A 258 9.45 -8.61 2.29
CA LYS A 258 9.50 -8.04 0.91
C LYS A 258 8.78 -6.68 0.81
N GLN A 259 8.16 -6.19 1.88
CA GLN A 259 7.51 -4.87 1.86
C GLN A 259 8.56 -3.77 1.68
N ALA A 260 8.35 -2.88 0.69
CA ALA A 260 9.26 -1.79 0.37
C ALA A 260 9.56 -0.88 1.56
N ASP A 261 8.58 -0.74 2.45
CA ASP A 261 8.59 0.22 3.53
C ASP A 261 9.47 -0.21 4.73
N THR A 262 10.08 -1.41 4.70
CA THR A 262 11.23 -1.77 5.58
C THR A 262 12.36 -0.74 5.49
N ALA A 263 12.47 -0.06 4.35
CA ALA A 263 13.44 1.00 4.09
C ALA A 263 13.35 2.19 5.06
N ILE A 264 12.25 2.33 5.83
CA ILE A 264 12.16 3.33 6.90
C ILE A 264 13.28 3.17 7.94
N CYS A 265 13.71 1.95 8.25
CA CYS A 265 14.80 1.70 9.19
C CYS A 265 16.10 2.36 8.71
N THR A 266 16.37 2.34 7.40
CA THR A 266 17.52 3.04 6.82
C THR A 266 17.39 4.56 6.98
N ALA A 267 16.21 5.13 6.75
CA ALA A 267 15.98 6.56 6.92
C ALA A 267 16.16 6.99 8.39
N LEU A 268 15.64 6.21 9.34
CA LEU A 268 15.79 6.44 10.78
C LEU A 268 17.26 6.45 11.20
N VAL A 269 18.05 5.48 10.74
CA VAL A 269 19.50 5.41 11.02
C VAL A 269 20.23 6.60 10.40
N ARG A 270 19.89 6.99 9.16
CA ARG A 270 20.48 8.18 8.52
C ARG A 270 20.11 9.46 9.26
N ALA A 271 18.91 9.56 9.79
CA ALA A 271 18.48 10.67 10.65
C ALA A 271 19.07 10.60 12.07
N ARG A 272 19.91 9.59 12.38
CA ARG A 272 20.55 9.36 13.69
C ARG A 272 19.60 8.94 14.81
N ALA A 273 18.40 8.47 14.55
CA ALA A 273 17.60 7.79 15.55
C ALA A 273 18.29 6.49 16.02
N ALA A 274 18.00 6.06 17.24
CA ALA A 274 18.42 4.72 17.67
C ALA A 274 17.40 3.69 17.11
N VAL A 275 17.91 2.65 16.43
CA VAL A 275 17.09 1.57 15.88
C VAL A 275 17.68 0.24 16.35
N ILE A 276 16.82 -0.61 16.91
CA ILE A 276 17.17 -1.97 17.32
C ILE A 276 16.23 -2.91 16.55
N ASN A 277 16.80 -3.89 15.87
CA ASN A 277 16.07 -4.91 15.13
C ASN A 277 16.21 -6.25 15.85
N ASP A 278 15.07 -6.87 16.17
CA ASP A 278 14.98 -8.24 16.62
C ASP A 278 14.33 -9.11 15.52
N GLU A 279 14.12 -10.39 15.77
CA GLU A 279 13.62 -11.33 14.78
C GLU A 279 12.23 -10.93 14.23
N ASP A 280 11.32 -10.48 15.11
CA ASP A 280 9.92 -10.16 14.82
C ASP A 280 9.50 -8.75 15.26
N SER A 281 10.46 -7.92 15.62
CA SER A 281 10.18 -6.57 16.11
C SER A 281 11.28 -5.57 15.79
N VAL A 282 10.89 -4.30 15.74
CA VAL A 282 11.79 -3.17 15.58
C VAL A 282 11.47 -2.11 16.64
N THR A 283 12.49 -1.60 17.30
CA THR A 283 12.39 -0.49 18.25
C THR A 283 13.07 0.74 17.67
N ALA A 284 12.38 1.89 17.68
CA ALA A 284 12.96 3.19 17.37
C ALA A 284 12.88 4.09 18.59
N SER A 285 14.01 4.71 18.92
CA SER A 285 14.12 5.60 20.08
C SER A 285 14.70 6.95 19.68
N HIS A 286 14.22 8.01 20.35
CA HIS A 286 14.63 9.38 20.11
C HIS A 286 16.11 9.60 20.46
N ARG A 287 16.77 10.30 19.55
CA ARG A 287 18.08 10.95 19.72
C ARG A 287 18.06 12.29 18.99
N PRO A 288 19.01 13.22 19.22
CA PRO A 288 19.09 14.45 18.44
C PRO A 288 19.14 14.14 16.93
N LEU A 289 18.01 14.32 16.25
CA LEU A 289 17.86 13.97 14.85
C LEU A 289 18.60 14.97 13.95
N ARG A 290 19.12 14.47 12.84
CA ARG A 290 19.81 15.24 11.82
C ARG A 290 19.14 15.05 10.46
N ALA A 291 19.25 16.06 9.62
CA ALA A 291 18.84 16.02 8.22
C ALA A 291 19.51 14.84 7.50
N PHE A 292 18.81 14.28 6.54
CA PHE A 292 19.21 13.08 5.82
C PHE A 292 18.83 13.16 4.33
N GLU A 293 19.52 12.36 3.53
CA GLU A 293 19.13 12.11 2.14
C GLU A 293 18.53 10.70 2.01
N PHE A 294 17.44 10.60 1.25
CA PHE A 294 16.74 9.33 1.04
C PHE A 294 16.12 9.24 -0.35
N ASP A 295 16.24 8.09 -0.99
CA ASP A 295 15.54 7.77 -2.24
C ASP A 295 14.32 6.90 -1.94
N ALA A 296 13.12 7.46 -2.14
CA ALA A 296 11.84 6.81 -1.90
C ALA A 296 11.14 6.37 -3.20
N THR A 297 11.84 6.33 -4.34
CA THR A 297 11.29 5.94 -5.64
C THR A 297 10.59 4.59 -5.58
N HIS A 298 11.17 3.61 -4.88
CA HIS A 298 10.60 2.27 -4.73
C HIS A 298 9.66 2.11 -3.53
N CYS A 299 9.63 3.06 -2.60
CA CYS A 299 8.77 3.06 -1.40
C CYS A 299 7.99 4.39 -1.22
N PRO A 300 7.19 4.81 -2.23
CA PRO A 300 6.54 6.13 -2.22
C PRO A 300 5.52 6.30 -1.09
N ASP A 301 5.11 5.22 -0.45
CA ASP A 301 4.20 5.27 0.69
C ASP A 301 4.88 5.72 1.99
N LEU A 302 6.21 5.76 2.02
CA LEU A 302 6.98 6.32 3.13
C LEU A 302 7.03 7.85 3.14
N PHE A 303 6.75 8.56 2.04
CA PHE A 303 6.90 10.03 1.99
C PHE A 303 6.27 10.77 3.17
N PRO A 304 5.01 10.48 3.59
CA PRO A 304 4.44 11.16 4.74
C PRO A 304 5.18 10.87 6.06
N ALA A 305 5.65 9.63 6.27
CA ALA A 305 6.46 9.28 7.44
C ALA A 305 7.84 9.96 7.42
N LEU A 306 8.48 9.99 6.24
CA LEU A 306 9.75 10.68 6.02
C LEU A 306 9.61 12.20 6.23
N ALA A 307 8.47 12.78 5.84
CA ALA A 307 8.19 14.19 6.08
C ALA A 307 8.09 14.51 7.58
N ALA A 308 7.41 13.67 8.37
CA ALA A 308 7.36 13.83 9.83
C ALA A 308 8.76 13.70 10.46
N LEU A 309 9.57 12.73 10.02
CA LEU A 309 10.95 12.55 10.46
C LEU A 309 11.83 13.75 10.10
N ALA A 310 11.73 14.25 8.87
CA ALA A 310 12.50 15.38 8.37
C ALA A 310 12.11 16.69 9.08
N ALA A 311 10.82 16.90 9.34
CA ALA A 311 10.33 18.09 10.06
C ALA A 311 10.92 18.17 11.50
N ALA A 312 11.19 17.02 12.13
CA ALA A 312 11.80 16.93 13.46
C ALA A 312 13.34 16.99 13.44
N ALA A 313 13.98 16.84 12.30
CA ALA A 313 15.43 16.76 12.16
C ALA A 313 16.09 18.14 12.05
N GLN A 314 17.28 18.31 12.60
CA GLN A 314 18.04 19.55 12.45
C GLN A 314 18.70 19.62 11.06
N GLY A 315 18.39 20.66 10.28
CA GLY A 315 18.93 20.91 8.94
C GLY A 315 17.90 20.67 7.84
N GLU A 316 18.35 20.52 6.60
CA GLU A 316 17.50 20.31 5.42
C GLU A 316 17.67 18.89 4.90
N SER A 317 16.59 18.10 4.98
CA SER A 317 16.54 16.75 4.44
C SER A 317 16.13 16.76 2.97
N VAL A 318 16.66 15.80 2.17
CA VAL A 318 16.41 15.67 0.75
C VAL A 318 15.82 14.30 0.45
N ILE A 319 14.61 14.25 -0.09
CA ILE A 319 13.89 13.02 -0.41
C ILE A 319 13.61 12.99 -1.92
N ARG A 320 14.07 11.93 -2.60
CA ARG A 320 13.87 11.73 -4.03
C ARG A 320 12.70 10.81 -4.31
N GLY A 321 12.06 10.93 -5.49
CA GLY A 321 10.96 10.08 -5.94
C GLY A 321 9.58 10.75 -5.84
N THR A 322 9.50 12.10 -5.85
CA THR A 322 8.22 12.82 -5.74
C THR A 322 7.31 12.64 -6.95
N SER A 323 7.84 12.30 -8.12
CA SER A 323 7.06 11.94 -9.32
C SER A 323 6.06 10.80 -9.08
N ARG A 324 6.31 9.98 -8.03
CA ARG A 324 5.45 8.88 -7.62
C ARG A 324 4.20 9.30 -6.84
N LEU A 325 4.06 10.58 -6.47
CA LEU A 325 3.09 11.06 -5.49
C LEU A 325 1.82 11.65 -6.09
N GLU A 326 1.86 12.04 -7.37
CA GLU A 326 0.76 12.75 -8.05
C GLU A 326 -0.56 11.96 -8.08
N HIS A 327 -0.48 10.65 -8.35
CA HIS A 327 -1.64 9.79 -8.57
C HIS A 327 -1.95 8.87 -7.38
N LYS A 328 -1.62 9.31 -6.16
CA LYS A 328 -2.00 8.62 -4.92
C LYS A 328 -3.44 9.00 -4.50
N GLU A 329 -3.78 8.88 -3.25
CA GLU A 329 -5.08 9.28 -2.70
C GLU A 329 -5.36 10.77 -2.90
N CYS A 330 -4.30 11.56 -2.78
CA CYS A 330 -4.20 12.96 -3.20
C CYS A 330 -2.86 13.16 -3.91
N ASN A 331 -2.58 14.35 -4.45
CA ASN A 331 -1.20 14.71 -4.78
C ASN A 331 -0.44 14.91 -3.47
N ARG A 332 0.25 13.86 -3.01
CA ARG A 332 0.94 13.87 -1.71
C ARG A 332 2.05 14.90 -1.63
N ALA A 333 2.73 15.21 -2.73
CA ALA A 333 3.77 16.23 -2.72
C ALA A 333 3.21 17.60 -2.37
N ASP A 334 2.10 17.98 -3.01
CA ASP A 334 1.40 19.22 -2.72
C ASP A 334 0.81 19.22 -1.30
N ALA A 335 0.16 18.14 -0.91
CA ALA A 335 -0.43 18.01 0.42
C ALA A 335 0.63 18.13 1.53
N ILE A 336 1.79 17.48 1.40
CA ILE A 336 2.90 17.61 2.36
C ILE A 336 3.36 19.08 2.41
N ARG A 337 3.60 19.71 1.24
CA ARG A 337 4.04 21.10 1.19
C ARG A 337 3.06 22.05 1.88
N GLU A 338 1.76 21.90 1.57
CA GLU A 338 0.72 22.77 2.10
C GLU A 338 0.50 22.60 3.60
N GLU A 339 0.39 21.35 4.07
CA GLU A 339 0.02 21.09 5.45
C GLU A 339 1.19 21.33 6.42
N TYR A 340 2.41 20.97 6.02
CA TYR A 340 3.59 21.25 6.83
C TYR A 340 3.91 22.76 6.87
N ALA A 341 3.61 23.53 5.80
CA ALA A 341 3.74 24.97 5.81
C ALA A 341 2.82 25.64 6.84
N LYS A 342 1.58 25.15 7.03
CA LYS A 342 0.66 25.62 8.10
C LYS A 342 1.27 25.41 9.49
N ALA A 343 2.02 24.33 9.67
CA ALA A 343 2.74 24.03 10.90
C ALA A 343 4.12 24.73 11.00
N GLY A 344 4.44 25.62 10.07
CA GLY A 344 5.66 26.42 10.09
C GLY A 344 6.92 25.70 9.59
N ILE A 345 6.76 24.58 8.90
CA ILE A 345 7.85 23.79 8.29
C ILE A 345 7.94 24.12 6.81
N GLU A 346 9.14 24.51 6.37
CA GLU A 346 9.42 24.79 4.96
C GLU A 346 9.61 23.50 4.18
N VAL A 347 8.80 23.32 3.11
CA VAL A 347 8.87 22.19 2.18
C VAL A 347 8.98 22.74 0.77
N ASP A 348 10.08 22.43 0.08
CA ASP A 348 10.34 22.82 -1.29
C ASP A 348 10.23 21.61 -2.23
N THR A 349 9.39 21.73 -3.24
CA THR A 349 9.19 20.75 -4.32
C THR A 349 9.45 21.35 -5.71
N SER A 350 10.19 22.47 -5.79
CA SER A 350 10.47 23.16 -7.03
C SER A 350 11.43 22.42 -7.96
N GLN A 351 12.30 21.58 -7.39
CA GLN A 351 13.19 20.71 -8.15
C GLN A 351 12.44 19.44 -8.55
N GLU A 352 12.52 19.09 -9.83
CA GLU A 352 11.90 17.88 -10.37
C GLU A 352 12.35 16.63 -9.58
N ASP A 353 11.38 15.79 -9.21
CA ASP A 353 11.53 14.53 -8.49
C ASP A 353 12.22 14.63 -7.12
N VAL A 354 12.26 15.82 -6.51
CA VAL A 354 12.91 16.07 -5.21
C VAL A 354 12.00 16.86 -4.29
N MET A 355 11.97 16.45 -3.03
CA MET A 355 11.37 17.20 -1.91
C MET A 355 12.46 17.55 -0.91
N ARG A 356 12.59 18.84 -0.58
CA ARG A 356 13.47 19.34 0.48
C ARG A 356 12.62 19.78 1.66
N ILE A 357 12.98 19.33 2.86
CA ILE A 357 12.27 19.67 4.07
C ILE A 357 13.26 20.22 5.07
N ARG A 358 13.07 21.48 5.46
CA ARG A 358 13.87 22.12 6.50
C ARG A 358 13.21 21.92 7.84
N GLY A 359 13.80 21.04 8.66
CA GLY A 359 13.31 20.78 9.99
C GLY A 359 13.41 21.99 10.91
N GLY A 360 12.48 22.07 11.87
CA GLY A 360 12.39 23.22 12.75
C GLY A 360 11.33 23.09 13.83
N ARG A 361 10.93 24.22 14.41
CA ARG A 361 9.87 24.25 15.41
C ARG A 361 8.51 24.05 14.75
N ILE A 362 7.83 22.94 15.06
CA ILE A 362 6.49 22.64 14.61
C ILE A 362 5.50 23.46 15.45
N ARG A 363 4.66 24.25 14.78
CA ARG A 363 3.68 25.13 15.41
C ARG A 363 2.32 24.48 15.45
N GLN A 364 1.50 24.89 16.41
CA GLN A 364 0.08 24.60 16.43
C GLN A 364 -0.56 24.93 15.08
N ALA A 365 -1.34 23.99 14.54
CA ALA A 365 -1.99 24.17 13.25
C ALA A 365 -3.29 23.37 13.15
N ARG A 366 -4.15 23.80 12.23
CA ARG A 366 -5.30 23.06 11.74
C ARG A 366 -5.00 22.63 10.30
N VAL A 367 -4.94 21.33 10.08
CA VAL A 367 -4.44 20.70 8.86
C VAL A 367 -5.48 19.76 8.25
N GLN A 368 -5.39 19.54 6.96
CA GLN A 368 -6.27 18.65 6.20
C GLN A 368 -5.60 17.30 5.92
N SER A 369 -6.36 16.22 6.05
CA SER A 369 -5.91 14.89 5.61
C SER A 369 -5.92 14.74 4.07
N HIS A 370 -6.62 15.58 3.35
CA HIS A 370 -6.91 15.46 1.91
C HIS A 370 -7.53 14.09 1.53
N GLY A 371 -8.22 13.43 2.47
CA GLY A 371 -8.74 12.06 2.29
C GLY A 371 -7.64 10.99 2.22
N ASP A 372 -6.40 11.34 2.56
CA ASP A 372 -5.26 10.42 2.58
C ASP A 372 -4.91 10.05 4.03
N HIS A 373 -5.07 8.76 4.33
CA HIS A 373 -4.81 8.19 5.65
C HIS A 373 -3.36 8.39 6.11
N ARG A 374 -2.38 8.40 5.17
CA ARG A 374 -0.96 8.60 5.51
C ARG A 374 -0.65 10.06 5.83
N MET A 375 -1.36 11.01 5.20
CA MET A 375 -1.28 12.42 5.59
C MET A 375 -1.84 12.63 6.99
N ALA A 376 -3.01 12.06 7.30
CA ALA A 376 -3.59 12.15 8.65
C ALA A 376 -2.63 11.60 9.72
N MET A 377 -2.03 10.41 9.48
CA MET A 377 -1.07 9.79 10.41
C MET A 377 0.22 10.61 10.54
N SER A 378 0.75 11.13 9.43
CA SER A 378 1.96 11.96 9.40
C SER A 378 1.79 13.25 10.24
N MET A 379 0.66 13.94 10.04
CA MET A 379 0.37 15.15 10.81
C MET A 379 0.11 14.85 12.29
N ALA A 380 -0.44 13.68 12.62
CA ALA A 380 -0.57 13.23 14.00
C ALA A 380 0.79 13.01 14.67
N VAL A 381 1.74 12.38 13.96
CA VAL A 381 3.11 12.20 14.46
C VAL A 381 3.83 13.54 14.63
N ALA A 382 3.67 14.46 13.66
CA ALA A 382 4.19 15.82 13.78
C ALA A 382 3.57 16.58 14.97
N GLY A 383 2.29 16.33 15.25
CA GLY A 383 1.55 16.89 16.38
C GLY A 383 2.18 16.58 17.75
N LEU A 384 2.85 15.44 17.90
CA LEU A 384 3.58 15.10 19.14
C LEU A 384 4.67 16.11 19.50
N LEU A 385 5.16 16.88 18.52
CA LEU A 385 6.23 17.87 18.68
C LEU A 385 5.74 19.31 18.58
N CYS A 386 4.45 19.55 18.30
CA CYS A 386 3.97 20.92 18.08
C CYS A 386 3.90 21.71 19.40
N ASP A 387 4.07 23.02 19.31
CA ASP A 387 4.05 23.93 20.47
C ASP A 387 2.62 24.28 20.97
N GLY A 388 1.69 23.36 20.75
CA GLY A 388 0.29 23.45 21.14
C GLY A 388 -0.44 22.19 20.72
N GLU A 389 -1.51 22.33 19.92
CA GLU A 389 -2.32 21.22 19.45
C GLU A 389 -2.32 21.16 17.90
N MET A 390 -2.19 19.97 17.34
CA MET A 390 -2.37 19.70 15.92
C MET A 390 -3.80 19.16 15.71
N THR A 391 -4.65 19.93 15.07
CA THR A 391 -6.01 19.50 14.69
C THR A 391 -6.01 18.99 13.25
N ILE A 392 -6.42 17.76 13.04
CA ILE A 392 -6.41 17.07 11.74
C ILE A 392 -7.85 16.87 11.29
N GLU A 393 -8.23 17.55 10.21
CA GLU A 393 -9.55 17.42 9.58
C GLU A 393 -9.61 16.21 8.64
N GLY A 394 -10.75 15.50 8.60
CA GLY A 394 -10.93 14.31 7.78
C GLY A 394 -10.14 13.12 8.30
N ALA A 395 -9.87 13.04 9.61
CA ALA A 395 -9.04 12.01 10.22
C ALA A 395 -9.63 10.59 10.13
N GLU A 396 -10.93 10.45 9.87
CA GLU A 396 -11.60 9.16 9.62
C GLU A 396 -11.01 8.38 8.45
N CYS A 397 -10.31 9.03 7.53
CA CYS A 397 -9.67 8.38 6.38
C CYS A 397 -8.62 7.33 6.79
N VAL A 398 -8.14 7.31 8.05
CA VAL A 398 -7.24 6.26 8.56
C VAL A 398 -7.90 4.87 8.50
N ALA A 399 -9.23 4.78 8.48
CA ALA A 399 -9.97 3.53 8.32
C ALA A 399 -9.59 2.77 7.03
N LYS A 400 -9.04 3.46 6.04
CA LYS A 400 -8.57 2.87 4.78
C LYS A 400 -7.46 1.83 4.97
N SER A 401 -6.57 2.01 5.96
CA SER A 401 -5.45 1.10 6.19
C SER A 401 -5.14 0.82 7.66
N TYR A 402 -5.42 1.75 8.58
CA TYR A 402 -5.13 1.62 10.01
C TYR A 402 -6.26 2.23 10.85
N PRO A 403 -7.42 1.58 10.96
CA PRO A 403 -8.59 2.14 11.68
C PRO A 403 -8.30 2.56 13.12
N GLY A 404 -7.46 1.79 13.84
CA GLY A 404 -7.11 2.01 15.25
C GLY A 404 -5.93 2.96 15.48
N PHE A 405 -5.43 3.68 14.47
CA PHE A 405 -4.19 4.45 14.58
C PHE A 405 -4.19 5.47 15.73
N PHE A 406 -5.23 6.27 15.85
CA PHE A 406 -5.30 7.30 16.89
C PHE A 406 -5.43 6.71 18.30
N GLU A 407 -6.16 5.62 18.43
CA GLU A 407 -6.29 4.88 19.68
C GLU A 407 -4.95 4.27 20.11
N ASP A 408 -4.20 3.71 19.16
CA ASP A 408 -2.90 3.12 19.43
C ASP A 408 -1.85 4.20 19.76
N LEU A 409 -1.87 5.33 19.05
CA LEU A 409 -1.00 6.46 19.37
C LEU A 409 -1.26 6.98 20.80
N GLU A 410 -2.53 7.07 21.20
CA GLU A 410 -2.91 7.52 22.56
C GLU A 410 -2.50 6.51 23.64
N LYS A 411 -2.57 5.20 23.39
CA LYS A 411 -2.14 4.15 24.34
C LYS A 411 -0.66 4.26 24.74
N ILE A 412 0.19 4.76 23.84
CA ILE A 412 1.64 4.89 24.10
C ILE A 412 2.07 6.28 24.51
N ARG A 413 1.13 7.25 24.58
CA ARG A 413 1.44 8.62 25.10
C ARG A 413 1.69 8.57 26.59
N ILE A 414 2.68 9.35 27.05
CA ILE A 414 3.10 9.50 28.45
C ILE A 414 3.20 10.97 28.85
#